data_099fc355c1bef85c34d13fdda64c44cf
#
_entry.id   099fc355c1bef85c34d13fdda64c44cf
#
_cell.length_a   1.000
_cell.length_b   1.000
_cell.length_c   1.000
_cell.angle_alpha   90.00
_cell.angle_beta   90.00
_cell.angle_gamma   90.00
#
_symmetry.space_group_name_H-M   'P 1'
#
loop_
_entity.id
_entity.type
_entity.pdbx_description
1 polymer ?
#
loop_
_entity_poly.entity_id
_entity_poly.type
_entity_poly.pdbx_seq_one_letter_code
_entity_poly.pdbx_strand_id
1 'polypeptide(L)'
;MADFGFVGPSYEAPSIYQDAQECINFRPEIDPLKPQGSRGVVALYPTPGLTTVVSFQNQAPVRAMRTLSGGNYMVAVCGQYVYLLSANLVPTIIGQLSTITGPVSISDNGINVYIVDGANRYTWYINNPSSSAYFTGSISGTTLTVTQVKTGLITTGQSLFGLGVSSETVITGQLTGSTGGAGTYSVNNTQTVTSTSMNSAASAAIFTGYM
;
A
#
# COMPACT_ATOMS: atom_id res chain seq x y z
N MET A 1 49.17 6.84 -27.62
CA MET A 1 48.02 5.93 -27.50
C MET A 1 46.89 6.73 -26.88
N ALA A 2 45.84 6.99 -27.64
CA ALA A 2 44.72 7.77 -27.13
C ALA A 2 44.04 7.01 -25.97
N ASP A 3 43.92 7.63 -24.82
CA ASP A 3 43.20 7.07 -23.68
C ASP A 3 41.69 7.11 -23.99
N PHE A 4 41.09 5.97 -24.26
CA PHE A 4 39.66 5.84 -24.42
C PHE A 4 39.04 5.91 -23.03
N GLY A 5 38.33 7.00 -22.73
CA GLY A 5 37.50 7.11 -21.52
C GLY A 5 36.26 6.21 -21.62
N PHE A 6 36.41 4.94 -21.24
CA PHE A 6 35.33 3.94 -21.28
C PHE A 6 34.27 4.12 -20.19
N VAL A 7 34.44 5.09 -19.32
CA VAL A 7 33.59 5.22 -18.11
C VAL A 7 33.01 6.62 -18.04
N GLY A 8 31.69 6.69 -18.09
CA GLY A 8 30.92 7.92 -18.00
C GLY A 8 29.45 7.66 -17.69
N PRO A 9 28.65 8.70 -17.52
CA PRO A 9 27.21 8.58 -17.36
C PRO A 9 26.55 8.06 -18.64
N SER A 10 25.37 7.45 -18.52
CA SER A 10 24.55 7.09 -19.67
C SER A 10 24.17 8.34 -20.46
N TYR A 11 24.28 8.31 -21.76
CA TYR A 11 23.77 9.35 -22.66
C TYR A 11 23.36 8.74 -24.00
N GLU A 12 22.39 9.36 -24.65
CA GLU A 12 22.01 9.06 -26.02
C GLU A 12 22.69 10.07 -26.96
N ALA A 13 23.43 9.56 -27.94
CA ALA A 13 24.04 10.40 -28.92
C ALA A 13 23.00 10.95 -29.91
N PRO A 14 22.94 12.27 -30.16
CA PRO A 14 22.01 12.86 -31.13
C PRO A 14 22.38 12.54 -32.58
N SER A 15 23.55 11.95 -32.83
CA SER A 15 24.08 11.60 -34.14
C SER A 15 24.44 10.11 -34.20
N ILE A 16 24.14 9.48 -35.35
CA ILE A 16 24.54 8.10 -35.63
C ILE A 16 26.05 7.91 -35.71
N TYR A 17 26.82 9.00 -35.77
CA TYR A 17 28.29 8.99 -35.83
C TYR A 17 28.94 9.13 -34.44
N GLN A 18 28.14 9.23 -33.39
CA GLN A 18 28.64 9.26 -32.03
C GLN A 18 28.18 8.01 -31.28
N ASP A 19 29.08 7.46 -30.48
CA ASP A 19 28.76 6.30 -29.66
C ASP A 19 27.83 6.71 -28.49
N ALA A 20 26.73 6.00 -28.36
CA ALA A 20 25.88 6.06 -27.17
C ALA A 20 26.48 5.17 -26.07
N GLN A 21 26.36 5.60 -24.84
CA GLN A 21 26.83 4.84 -23.68
C GLN A 21 25.68 4.61 -22.72
N GLU A 22 25.47 3.36 -22.34
CA GLU A 22 24.47 2.97 -21.35
C GLU A 22 25.15 2.39 -20.11
N CYS A 23 24.80 2.92 -18.95
CA CYS A 23 25.32 2.51 -17.66
C CYS A 23 24.15 1.96 -16.83
N ILE A 24 24.01 0.63 -16.80
CA ILE A 24 22.91 -0.04 -16.09
C ILE A 24 23.45 -0.58 -14.76
N ASN A 25 22.78 -0.24 -13.67
CA ASN A 25 23.10 -0.66 -12.30
C ASN A 25 24.48 -0.25 -11.79
N PHE A 26 25.09 0.78 -12.41
CA PHE A 26 26.34 1.37 -11.94
C PHE A 26 26.20 2.88 -11.77
N ARG A 27 26.86 3.42 -10.76
CA ARG A 27 27.00 4.84 -10.53
C ARG A 27 28.43 5.27 -10.83
N PRO A 28 28.66 6.19 -11.78
CA PRO A 28 29.98 6.75 -11.99
C PRO A 28 30.32 7.71 -10.84
N GLU A 29 31.49 7.58 -10.28
CA GLU A 29 32.05 8.48 -9.28
C GLU A 29 33.35 9.09 -9.83
N ILE A 30 33.41 10.40 -9.85
CA ILE A 30 34.54 11.16 -10.39
C ILE A 30 35.44 11.56 -9.22
N ASP A 31 36.73 11.25 -9.32
CA ASP A 31 37.73 11.69 -8.35
C ASP A 31 38.01 13.20 -8.56
N PRO A 32 37.57 14.08 -7.61
CA PRO A 32 37.73 15.53 -7.78
C PRO A 32 39.17 16.01 -7.66
N LEU A 33 40.07 15.16 -7.18
CA LEU A 33 41.48 15.52 -6.97
C LEU A 33 42.37 15.20 -8.19
N LYS A 34 41.83 14.46 -9.17
CA LYS A 34 42.59 14.11 -10.37
C LYS A 34 42.29 15.03 -11.53
N PRO A 35 43.30 15.53 -12.26
CA PRO A 35 43.09 16.32 -13.46
C PRO A 35 42.28 15.57 -14.52
N GLN A 36 41.44 16.29 -15.25
CA GLN A 36 40.69 15.75 -16.37
C GLN A 36 41.64 15.14 -17.40
N GLY A 37 41.41 13.89 -17.84
CA GLY A 37 42.28 13.14 -18.74
C GLY A 37 43.29 12.24 -18.04
N SER A 38 43.38 12.22 -16.72
CA SER A 38 44.20 11.27 -15.97
C SER A 38 43.57 9.89 -15.95
N ARG A 39 44.40 8.84 -15.90
CA ARG A 39 43.93 7.45 -15.70
C ARG A 39 43.23 7.33 -14.34
N GLY A 40 42.08 6.66 -14.30
CA GLY A 40 41.35 6.39 -13.07
C GLY A 40 40.61 7.61 -12.48
N VAL A 41 40.23 8.58 -13.33
CA VAL A 41 39.40 9.73 -12.91
C VAL A 41 37.99 9.31 -12.56
N VAL A 42 37.48 8.27 -13.19
CA VAL A 42 36.08 7.79 -12.99
C VAL A 42 36.11 6.31 -12.58
N ALA A 43 35.40 6.00 -11.53
CA ALA A 43 35.14 4.63 -11.11
C ALA A 43 33.64 4.32 -11.23
N LEU A 44 33.29 3.08 -11.57
CA LEU A 44 31.92 2.58 -11.57
C LEU A 44 31.66 1.80 -10.29
N TYR A 45 30.75 2.28 -9.48
CA TYR A 45 30.27 1.56 -8.30
C TYR A 45 28.95 0.89 -8.61
N PRO A 46 28.75 -0.39 -8.25
CA PRO A 46 27.46 -1.04 -8.39
C PRO A 46 26.43 -0.36 -7.51
N THR A 47 25.21 -0.20 -8.01
CA THR A 47 24.10 0.21 -7.16
C THR A 47 23.75 -0.92 -6.20
N PRO A 48 23.47 -0.62 -4.91
CA PRO A 48 23.04 -1.64 -3.97
C PRO A 48 21.80 -2.38 -4.48
N GLY A 49 21.75 -3.68 -4.25
CA GLY A 49 20.58 -4.49 -4.56
C GLY A 49 19.38 -4.03 -3.75
N LEU A 50 18.18 -4.27 -4.28
CA LEU A 50 16.93 -4.02 -3.56
C LEU A 50 16.58 -5.25 -2.72
N THR A 51 16.21 -5.01 -1.47
CA THR A 51 15.64 -6.04 -0.59
C THR A 51 14.17 -5.73 -0.35
N THR A 52 13.34 -6.77 -0.32
CA THR A 52 11.91 -6.61 0.01
C THR A 52 11.77 -6.16 1.45
N VAL A 53 11.16 -5.01 1.67
CA VAL A 53 10.90 -4.46 3.01
C VAL A 53 9.51 -4.86 3.50
N VAL A 54 8.51 -4.82 2.61
CA VAL A 54 7.11 -5.16 2.90
C VAL A 54 6.51 -5.90 1.73
N SER A 55 5.72 -6.94 2.01
CA SER A 55 4.89 -7.63 1.02
C SER A 55 3.42 -7.43 1.37
N PHE A 56 2.63 -7.01 0.40
CA PHE A 56 1.19 -6.90 0.54
C PHE A 56 0.51 -8.24 0.22
N GLN A 57 -0.54 -8.58 0.96
CA GLN A 57 -1.22 -9.88 0.84
C GLN A 57 -1.75 -10.18 -0.58
N ASN A 58 -2.21 -9.15 -1.29
CA ASN A 58 -2.79 -9.30 -2.61
C ASN A 58 -1.77 -9.34 -3.76
N GLN A 59 -0.49 -9.10 -3.49
CA GLN A 59 0.61 -9.14 -4.46
C GLN A 59 0.35 -8.36 -5.77
N ALA A 60 -0.53 -7.36 -5.72
CA ALA A 60 -0.86 -6.50 -6.85
C ALA A 60 0.12 -5.31 -6.93
N PRO A 61 0.17 -4.59 -8.06
CA PRO A 61 0.99 -3.38 -8.17
C PRO A 61 0.59 -2.32 -7.13
N VAL A 62 1.59 -1.65 -6.56
CA VAL A 62 1.37 -0.48 -5.71
C VAL A 62 1.02 0.72 -6.60
N ARG A 63 -0.17 1.28 -6.41
CA ARG A 63 -0.73 2.39 -7.21
C ARG A 63 -0.42 3.75 -6.61
N ALA A 64 -0.33 3.83 -5.29
CA ALA A 64 0.03 5.04 -4.57
C ALA A 64 0.58 4.72 -3.19
N MET A 65 1.42 5.62 -2.68
CA MET A 65 1.99 5.51 -1.34
C MET A 65 2.18 6.91 -0.76
N ARG A 66 1.82 7.11 0.51
CA ARG A 66 1.99 8.38 1.20
C ARG A 66 2.25 8.18 2.69
N THR A 67 3.28 8.83 3.21
CA THR A 67 3.48 8.98 4.66
C THR A 67 2.51 10.04 5.16
N LEU A 68 1.76 9.73 6.21
CA LEU A 68 0.80 10.66 6.80
C LEU A 68 1.49 11.75 7.61
N SER A 69 0.83 12.90 7.72
CA SER A 69 1.24 13.99 8.60
C SER A 69 1.37 13.48 10.03
N GLY A 70 2.55 13.67 10.64
CA GLY A 70 2.91 13.08 11.94
C GLY A 70 3.91 11.91 11.85
N GLY A 71 4.15 11.35 10.65
CA GLY A 71 5.26 10.43 10.38
C GLY A 71 5.13 9.01 10.94
N ASN A 72 4.09 8.70 11.73
CA ASN A 72 3.94 7.40 12.39
C ASN A 72 3.30 6.31 11.52
N TYR A 73 2.63 6.71 10.45
CA TYR A 73 1.89 5.82 9.58
C TYR A 73 2.10 6.17 8.11
N MET A 74 2.01 5.15 7.27
CA MET A 74 1.99 5.29 5.83
C MET A 74 0.72 4.63 5.30
N VAL A 75 0.08 5.26 4.33
CA VAL A 75 -1.01 4.66 3.55
C VAL A 75 -0.47 4.23 2.21
N ALA A 76 -0.77 3.00 1.81
CA ALA A 76 -0.43 2.45 0.51
C ALA A 76 -1.67 1.85 -0.15
N VAL A 77 -1.81 2.06 -1.46
CA VAL A 77 -2.85 1.42 -2.27
C VAL A 77 -2.20 0.39 -3.16
N CYS A 78 -2.58 -0.88 -2.97
CA CYS A 78 -2.08 -2.00 -3.73
C CYS A 78 -3.25 -2.74 -4.40
N GLY A 79 -3.32 -2.69 -5.74
CA GLY A 79 -4.54 -3.09 -6.46
C GLY A 79 -5.74 -2.28 -6.00
N GLN A 80 -6.77 -2.94 -5.50
CA GLN A 80 -7.97 -2.29 -4.96
C GLN A 80 -7.91 -2.04 -3.44
N TYR A 81 -6.94 -2.61 -2.72
CA TYR A 81 -6.91 -2.52 -1.27
C TYR A 81 -6.08 -1.33 -0.78
N VAL A 82 -6.61 -0.67 0.25
CA VAL A 82 -5.93 0.40 0.96
C VAL A 82 -5.33 -0.18 2.23
N TYR A 83 -4.03 -0.03 2.36
CA TYR A 83 -3.26 -0.52 3.51
C TYR A 83 -2.78 0.64 4.37
N LEU A 84 -2.88 0.47 5.67
CA LEU A 84 -2.18 1.27 6.65
C LEU A 84 -0.93 0.49 7.08
N LEU A 85 0.23 1.12 7.01
CA LEU A 85 1.47 0.59 7.51
C LEU A 85 1.84 1.34 8.80
N SER A 86 2.11 0.57 9.85
CA SER A 86 2.63 1.10 11.11
C SER A 86 4.13 1.45 10.98
N ALA A 87 4.70 2.04 12.02
CA ALA A 87 6.14 2.29 12.11
C ALA A 87 7.00 1.02 11.95
N ASN A 88 6.46 -0.14 12.31
CA ASN A 88 7.11 -1.45 12.12
C ASN A 88 6.83 -2.05 10.72
N LEU A 89 6.26 -1.28 9.80
CA LEU A 89 5.95 -1.67 8.43
C LEU A 89 5.02 -2.88 8.31
N VAL A 90 4.14 -3.09 9.31
CA VAL A 90 3.11 -4.13 9.26
C VAL A 90 1.90 -3.60 8.48
N PRO A 91 1.56 -4.18 7.31
CA PRO A 91 0.44 -3.75 6.50
C PRO A 91 -0.89 -4.24 7.08
N THR A 92 -1.85 -3.35 7.22
CA THR A 92 -3.21 -3.63 7.70
C THR A 92 -4.21 -3.07 6.69
N ILE A 93 -5.14 -3.88 6.18
CA ILE A 93 -6.16 -3.40 5.23
C ILE A 93 -7.15 -2.51 5.99
N ILE A 94 -7.31 -1.27 5.54
CA ILE A 94 -8.24 -0.29 6.12
C ILE A 94 -9.40 0.05 5.19
N GLY A 95 -9.30 -0.33 3.92
CA GLY A 95 -10.36 -0.04 2.96
C GLY A 95 -10.16 -0.73 1.62
N GLN A 96 -11.15 -0.55 0.76
CA GLN A 96 -11.17 -1.10 -0.59
C GLN A 96 -11.70 -0.04 -1.55
N LEU A 97 -10.99 0.16 -2.66
CA LEU A 97 -11.39 1.05 -3.73
C LEU A 97 -12.28 0.30 -4.73
N SER A 98 -13.08 1.02 -5.48
CA SER A 98 -13.90 0.46 -6.55
C SER A 98 -13.07 0.08 -7.79
N THR A 99 -11.91 0.75 -7.98
CA THR A 99 -11.01 0.49 -9.11
C THR A 99 -9.86 -0.43 -8.71
N ILE A 100 -9.49 -1.36 -9.60
CA ILE A 100 -8.39 -2.31 -9.38
C ILE A 100 -7.08 -1.77 -10.00
N THR A 101 -7.18 -0.95 -11.04
CA THR A 101 -6.06 -0.40 -11.82
C THR A 101 -6.19 1.11 -12.00
N GLY A 102 -5.17 1.74 -12.55
CA GLY A 102 -5.14 3.17 -12.81
C GLY A 102 -4.48 3.98 -11.68
N PRO A 103 -4.32 5.29 -11.88
CA PRO A 103 -3.67 6.16 -10.91
C PRO A 103 -4.54 6.37 -9.66
N VAL A 104 -3.89 6.52 -8.52
CA VAL A 104 -4.52 6.88 -7.25
C VAL A 104 -3.76 8.07 -6.67
N SER A 105 -4.50 9.06 -6.17
CA SER A 105 -3.94 10.18 -5.42
C SER A 105 -4.34 10.08 -3.95
N ILE A 106 -3.35 10.32 -3.07
CA ILE A 106 -3.55 10.31 -1.62
C ILE A 106 -3.10 11.66 -1.06
N SER A 107 -3.93 12.27 -0.24
CA SER A 107 -3.63 13.48 0.51
C SER A 107 -4.14 13.33 1.95
N ASP A 108 -3.58 14.09 2.88
CA ASP A 108 -4.04 14.14 4.27
C ASP A 108 -3.92 15.54 4.86
N ASN A 109 -4.69 15.80 5.90
CA ASN A 109 -4.63 17.03 6.70
C ASN A 109 -4.27 16.78 8.17
N GLY A 110 -3.68 15.62 8.48
CA GLY A 110 -3.36 15.20 9.84
C GLY A 110 -4.55 14.60 10.63
N ILE A 111 -5.78 14.76 10.16
CA ILE A 111 -7.01 14.24 10.77
C ILE A 111 -7.67 13.21 9.83
N ASN A 112 -7.80 13.57 8.57
CA ASN A 112 -8.39 12.74 7.54
C ASN A 112 -7.40 12.46 6.42
N VAL A 113 -7.48 11.26 5.86
CA VAL A 113 -6.83 10.87 4.62
C VAL A 113 -7.86 10.93 3.51
N TYR A 114 -7.53 11.58 2.41
CA TYR A 114 -8.34 11.67 1.21
C TYR A 114 -7.69 10.83 0.11
N ILE A 115 -8.47 9.95 -0.49
CA ILE A 115 -8.02 9.05 -1.55
C ILE A 115 -8.93 9.24 -2.76
N VAL A 116 -8.36 9.38 -3.95
CA VAL A 116 -9.08 9.50 -5.21
C VAL A 116 -8.53 8.46 -6.18
N ASP A 117 -9.39 7.63 -6.74
CA ASP A 117 -9.02 6.53 -7.65
C ASP A 117 -9.41 6.78 -9.12
N GLY A 118 -9.80 8.02 -9.44
CA GLY A 118 -10.28 8.41 -10.76
C GLY A 118 -11.78 8.20 -10.96
N ALA A 119 -12.40 7.26 -10.25
CA ALA A 119 -13.85 7.00 -10.30
C ALA A 119 -14.56 7.55 -9.07
N ASN A 120 -13.98 7.36 -7.89
CA ASN A 120 -14.57 7.74 -6.62
C ASN A 120 -13.60 8.49 -5.72
N ARG A 121 -14.14 9.05 -4.65
CA ARG A 121 -13.43 9.79 -3.61
C ARG A 121 -13.74 9.12 -2.28
N TYR A 122 -12.67 8.92 -1.47
CA TYR A 122 -12.75 8.24 -0.20
C TYR A 122 -12.12 9.12 0.86
N THR A 123 -12.70 9.09 2.06
CA THR A 123 -12.15 9.77 3.23
C THR A 123 -12.00 8.75 4.36
N TRP A 124 -10.85 8.72 5.00
CA TRP A 124 -10.60 7.91 6.17
C TRP A 124 -10.13 8.78 7.33
N TYR A 125 -10.70 8.56 8.53
CA TYR A 125 -10.38 9.32 9.73
C TYR A 125 -9.25 8.63 10.52
N ILE A 126 -8.12 9.33 10.69
CA ILE A 126 -6.88 8.77 11.24
C ILE A 126 -7.02 8.41 12.73
N ASN A 127 -7.74 9.21 13.51
CA ASN A 127 -7.79 9.12 14.97
C ASN A 127 -9.04 8.42 15.51
N ASN A 128 -9.62 7.47 14.79
CA ASN A 128 -10.76 6.70 15.30
C ASN A 128 -10.42 5.21 15.51
N PRO A 129 -9.47 4.88 16.42
CA PRO A 129 -9.06 3.51 16.68
C PRO A 129 -10.14 2.69 17.41
N SER A 130 -11.08 3.32 18.12
CA SER A 130 -12.12 2.66 18.91
C SER A 130 -13.24 2.04 18.08
N SER A 131 -13.32 2.35 16.78
CA SER A 131 -14.34 1.83 15.87
C SER A 131 -13.78 0.81 14.87
N SER A 132 -12.63 0.26 15.11
CA SER A 132 -11.98 -0.71 14.22
C SER A 132 -11.54 -1.96 14.98
N ALA A 133 -11.56 -3.10 14.28
CA ALA A 133 -10.98 -4.33 14.77
C ALA A 133 -10.10 -4.97 13.71
N TYR A 134 -9.03 -5.64 14.16
CA TYR A 134 -8.16 -6.47 13.32
C TYR A 134 -8.22 -7.90 13.84
N PHE A 135 -8.60 -8.84 12.98
CA PHE A 135 -8.87 -10.22 13.37
C PHE A 135 -8.60 -11.21 12.23
N THR A 136 -8.58 -12.49 12.54
CA THR A 136 -8.55 -13.58 11.58
C THR A 136 -9.93 -14.21 11.50
N GLY A 137 -10.45 -14.36 10.28
CA GLY A 137 -11.77 -14.94 10.06
C GLY A 137 -11.97 -15.48 8.65
N SER A 138 -13.10 -16.15 8.47
CA SER A 138 -13.57 -16.69 7.18
C SER A 138 -15.06 -16.38 7.01
N ILE A 139 -15.54 -16.34 5.76
CA ILE A 139 -16.96 -16.10 5.47
C ILE A 139 -17.49 -17.28 4.66
N SER A 140 -18.66 -17.76 5.04
CA SER A 140 -19.43 -18.76 4.30
C SER A 140 -20.90 -18.31 4.24
N GLY A 141 -21.37 -18.02 3.03
CA GLY A 141 -22.68 -17.40 2.85
C GLY A 141 -22.71 -16.00 3.49
N THR A 142 -23.61 -15.78 4.43
CA THR A 142 -23.74 -14.55 5.21
C THR A 142 -23.16 -14.68 6.64
N THR A 143 -22.42 -15.76 6.91
CA THR A 143 -21.84 -15.99 8.24
C THR A 143 -20.33 -15.74 8.20
N LEU A 144 -19.89 -14.74 8.96
CA LEU A 144 -18.49 -14.46 9.27
C LEU A 144 -18.11 -15.25 10.54
N THR A 145 -17.13 -16.13 10.44
CA THR A 145 -16.55 -16.85 11.57
C THR A 145 -15.21 -16.22 11.94
N VAL A 146 -15.12 -15.63 13.13
CA VAL A 146 -13.92 -15.01 13.68
C VAL A 146 -13.24 -15.99 14.63
N THR A 147 -12.01 -16.36 14.28
CA THR A 147 -11.22 -17.32 15.09
C THR A 147 -10.38 -16.61 16.14
N GLN A 148 -9.88 -15.41 15.84
CA GLN A 148 -9.02 -14.64 16.73
C GLN A 148 -9.17 -13.15 16.45
N VAL A 149 -9.43 -12.35 17.48
CA VAL A 149 -9.32 -10.90 17.44
C VAL A 149 -7.94 -10.52 17.96
N LYS A 150 -7.16 -9.77 17.16
CA LYS A 150 -5.81 -9.32 17.50
C LYS A 150 -5.85 -7.96 18.19
N THR A 151 -6.68 -7.05 17.70
CA THR A 151 -6.85 -5.70 18.27
C THR A 151 -8.27 -5.21 18.02
N GLY A 152 -8.74 -4.31 18.88
CA GLY A 152 -10.05 -3.64 18.75
C GLY A 152 -11.25 -4.52 19.13
N LEU A 153 -12.45 -4.04 18.80
CA LEU A 153 -13.71 -4.72 19.04
C LEU A 153 -14.55 -4.73 17.76
N ILE A 154 -15.12 -5.87 17.46
CA ILE A 154 -16.04 -6.03 16.34
C ILE A 154 -17.42 -5.57 16.78
N THR A 155 -18.00 -4.61 16.06
CA THR A 155 -19.34 -4.09 16.35
C THR A 155 -20.23 -4.12 15.13
N THR A 156 -21.53 -4.23 15.36
CA THR A 156 -22.54 -4.12 14.30
C THR A 156 -22.48 -2.75 13.63
N GLY A 157 -22.64 -2.73 12.31
CA GLY A 157 -22.55 -1.52 11.50
C GLY A 157 -21.14 -1.22 10.96
N GLN A 158 -20.12 -1.95 11.41
CA GLN A 158 -18.76 -1.81 10.84
C GLN A 158 -18.70 -2.39 9.43
N SER A 159 -18.03 -1.68 8.53
CA SER A 159 -17.65 -2.19 7.22
C SER A 159 -16.50 -3.18 7.37
N LEU A 160 -16.56 -4.28 6.62
CA LEU A 160 -15.60 -5.38 6.66
C LEU A 160 -14.67 -5.31 5.46
N PHE A 161 -13.36 -5.42 5.71
CA PHE A 161 -12.31 -5.39 4.70
C PHE A 161 -11.38 -6.59 4.87
N GLY A 162 -10.96 -7.18 3.77
CA GLY A 162 -10.03 -8.30 3.76
C GLY A 162 -9.83 -8.84 2.35
N LEU A 163 -8.79 -9.65 2.17
CA LEU A 163 -8.53 -10.26 0.88
C LEU A 163 -9.69 -11.20 0.50
N GLY A 164 -10.32 -10.94 -0.65
CA GLY A 164 -11.47 -11.70 -1.14
C GLY A 164 -12.82 -11.29 -0.54
N VAL A 165 -12.85 -10.35 0.40
CA VAL A 165 -14.10 -9.77 0.92
C VAL A 165 -14.69 -8.83 -0.14
N SER A 166 -15.98 -9.01 -0.46
CA SER A 166 -16.70 -8.14 -1.40
C SER A 166 -16.81 -6.73 -0.86
N SER A 167 -16.77 -5.73 -1.75
CA SER A 167 -16.99 -4.33 -1.39
C SER A 167 -18.35 -4.15 -0.70
N GLU A 168 -18.46 -3.12 0.16
CA GLU A 168 -19.67 -2.77 0.90
C GLU A 168 -20.20 -3.90 1.82
N THR A 169 -19.34 -4.85 2.20
CA THR A 169 -19.70 -5.83 3.23
C THR A 169 -19.74 -5.16 4.58
N VAL A 170 -20.86 -5.29 5.27
CA VAL A 170 -21.12 -4.73 6.60
C VAL A 170 -21.50 -5.82 7.58
N ILE A 171 -21.00 -5.73 8.80
CA ILE A 171 -21.38 -6.62 9.90
C ILE A 171 -22.76 -6.20 10.40
N THR A 172 -23.74 -7.10 10.30
CA THR A 172 -25.13 -6.80 10.63
C THR A 172 -25.54 -7.27 12.03
N GLY A 173 -24.78 -8.18 12.64
CA GLY A 173 -25.06 -8.65 14.01
C GLY A 173 -24.03 -9.64 14.48
N GLN A 174 -23.97 -9.85 15.80
CA GLN A 174 -23.20 -10.94 16.40
C GLN A 174 -24.15 -12.10 16.69
N LEU A 175 -23.74 -13.32 16.32
CA LEU A 175 -24.54 -14.55 16.49
C LEU A 175 -24.07 -15.36 17.70
N THR A 176 -22.75 -15.53 17.85
CA THR A 176 -22.16 -16.30 18.96
C THR A 176 -20.86 -15.67 19.44
N GLY A 177 -20.36 -16.14 20.58
CA GLY A 177 -19.06 -15.75 21.14
C GLY A 177 -19.14 -14.59 22.12
N SER A 178 -17.96 -14.12 22.59
CA SER A 178 -17.86 -12.96 23.48
C SER A 178 -18.13 -11.65 22.71
N THR A 179 -18.77 -10.69 23.34
CA THR A 179 -19.12 -9.42 22.72
C THR A 179 -17.91 -8.75 22.07
N GLY A 180 -17.98 -8.54 20.74
CA GLY A 180 -16.93 -7.94 19.95
C GLY A 180 -15.65 -8.80 19.79
N GLY A 181 -15.67 -10.06 20.24
CA GLY A 181 -14.54 -10.97 20.23
C GLY A 181 -14.64 -12.11 19.22
N ALA A 182 -13.94 -13.20 19.47
CA ALA A 182 -14.04 -14.41 18.66
C ALA A 182 -15.44 -14.98 18.72
N GLY A 183 -15.96 -15.49 17.59
CA GLY A 183 -17.31 -15.98 17.46
C GLY A 183 -17.82 -15.89 16.04
N THR A 184 -19.13 -15.94 15.86
CA THR A 184 -19.77 -15.80 14.56
C THR A 184 -20.59 -14.54 14.49
N TYR A 185 -20.60 -13.93 13.30
CA TYR A 185 -21.28 -12.68 12.99
C TYR A 185 -22.07 -12.86 11.69
N SER A 186 -23.13 -12.10 11.53
CA SER A 186 -23.85 -11.97 10.27
C SER A 186 -23.29 -10.82 9.45
N VAL A 187 -23.22 -10.99 8.14
CA VAL A 187 -22.87 -9.95 7.16
C VAL A 187 -23.97 -9.79 6.12
N ASN A 188 -24.06 -8.60 5.51
CA ASN A 188 -25.10 -8.29 4.53
C ASN A 188 -24.89 -9.03 3.18
N ASN A 189 -23.67 -9.29 2.78
CA ASN A 189 -23.33 -9.87 1.47
C ASN A 189 -23.06 -11.38 1.56
N THR A 190 -23.72 -12.14 0.71
CA THR A 190 -23.43 -13.60 0.56
C THR A 190 -22.14 -13.78 -0.23
N GLN A 191 -21.14 -14.44 0.39
CA GLN A 191 -19.83 -14.64 -0.21
C GLN A 191 -19.11 -15.85 0.43
N THR A 192 -18.02 -16.29 -0.21
CA THR A 192 -17.14 -17.31 0.36
C THR A 192 -15.73 -16.77 0.43
N VAL A 193 -15.19 -16.63 1.63
CA VAL A 193 -13.82 -16.13 1.88
C VAL A 193 -13.12 -17.12 2.80
N THR A 194 -11.99 -17.66 2.34
CA THR A 194 -11.14 -18.54 3.15
C THR A 194 -10.55 -17.78 4.33
N SER A 195 -10.11 -18.51 5.35
CA SER A 195 -9.52 -17.88 6.54
C SER A 195 -8.37 -16.93 6.18
N THR A 196 -8.55 -15.68 6.49
CA THR A 196 -7.58 -14.59 6.20
C THR A 196 -7.62 -13.53 7.29
N SER A 197 -6.63 -12.64 7.27
CA SER A 197 -6.65 -11.45 8.10
C SER A 197 -7.67 -10.44 7.56
N MET A 198 -8.54 -9.96 8.44
CA MET A 198 -9.61 -9.02 8.13
C MET A 198 -9.58 -7.84 9.08
N ASN A 199 -10.10 -6.73 8.60
CA ASN A 199 -10.38 -5.53 9.41
C ASN A 199 -11.84 -5.17 9.32
N SER A 200 -12.37 -4.69 10.43
CA SER A 200 -13.62 -3.96 10.44
C SER A 200 -13.41 -2.54 10.94
N ALA A 201 -14.12 -1.59 10.36
CA ALA A 201 -14.08 -0.19 10.78
C ALA A 201 -15.45 0.44 10.62
N ALA A 202 -15.76 1.44 11.46
CA ALA A 202 -16.89 2.30 11.19
C ALA A 202 -16.71 2.93 9.82
N SER A 203 -17.76 2.87 9.02
CA SER A 203 -17.81 3.22 7.60
C SER A 203 -16.91 4.40 7.23
N ALA A 204 -15.97 4.17 6.33
CA ALA A 204 -15.38 5.27 5.57
C ALA A 204 -16.52 5.90 4.76
N ALA A 205 -16.91 7.11 5.13
CA ALA A 205 -17.95 7.82 4.41
C ALA A 205 -17.49 8.04 2.97
N ILE A 206 -18.15 7.39 2.02
CA ILE A 206 -17.95 7.68 0.60
C ILE A 206 -18.62 9.03 0.36
N PHE A 207 -17.82 10.08 0.22
CA PHE A 207 -18.34 11.36 -0.25
C PHE A 207 -18.43 11.32 -1.77
N THR A 208 -19.59 10.99 -2.30
CA THR A 208 -19.97 11.39 -3.65
C THR A 208 -20.33 12.88 -3.62
N GLY A 209 -19.32 13.73 -3.56
CA GLY A 209 -19.52 15.18 -3.65
C GLY A 209 -19.18 15.64 -5.06
N TYR A 210 -20.17 16.11 -5.79
CA TYR A 210 -19.93 16.97 -6.96
C TYR A 210 -19.25 18.26 -6.48
N MET A 211 -18.16 18.68 -7.11
CA MET A 211 -17.78 20.09 -7.21
C MET A 211 -18.38 20.65 -8.48
#